data_c453e753f39a36f3f43538bef76f2a5e
#
_entry.id   c453e753f39a36f3f43538bef76f2a5e
#
_cell.length_a   1.000
_cell.length_b   1.000
_cell.length_c   1.000
_cell.angle_alpha   90.00
_cell.angle_beta   90.00
_cell.angle_gamma   90.00
#
_symmetry.space_group_name_H-M   'P 1'
#
loop_
_entity.id
_entity.type
_entity.pdbx_description
1 polymer ?
#
loop_
_entity_poly.entity_id
_entity_poly.type
_entity_poly.pdbx_seq_one_letter_code
_entity_poly.pdbx_strand_id
1 'polypeptide(L)'
;MLAGASREQLLSDRVRRIGVLIGGGEDDLAKTFVSAFIQSLAGLGWADGRNLRIDLRWGRSDSSRIRALAQELVGLQPDIIVTSPTPATVAVQRETRTIPIVFASVADPVASGIVARFDRPSANITGFANYEASMGGKWLELLSEIVPGLKRAAIMVKSRHLSRIDFYAFI
;
A
#
# COMPACT_ATOMS: atom_id res chain seq x y z
N MET A 1 17.36 -39.33 22.60
CA MET A 1 16.45 -39.26 21.45
C MET A 1 15.94 -37.82 21.36
N LEU A 2 16.54 -37.02 20.47
CA LEU A 2 16.03 -35.69 20.16
C LEU A 2 15.02 -35.86 19.03
N ALA A 3 13.72 -35.71 19.36
CA ALA A 3 12.67 -35.70 18.40
C ALA A 3 12.89 -34.52 17.41
N GLY A 4 13.12 -34.83 16.16
CA GLY A 4 13.25 -33.83 15.11
C GLY A 4 11.94 -33.06 14.97
N ALA A 5 11.93 -31.80 15.39
CA ALA A 5 10.85 -30.91 15.07
C ALA A 5 10.67 -30.86 13.56
N SER A 6 9.46 -31.05 13.07
CA SER A 6 9.19 -30.97 11.65
C SER A 6 9.50 -29.55 11.15
N ARG A 7 9.87 -29.41 9.88
CA ARG A 7 10.17 -28.11 9.25
C ARG A 7 9.01 -27.11 9.42
N GLU A 8 7.77 -27.60 9.50
CA GLU A 8 6.58 -26.82 9.79
C GLU A 8 6.53 -26.30 11.23
N GLN A 9 6.95 -27.09 12.23
CA GLN A 9 7.05 -26.67 13.62
C GLN A 9 8.13 -25.60 13.82
N LEU A 10 9.29 -25.75 13.18
CA LEU A 10 10.35 -24.74 13.23
C LEU A 10 9.95 -23.43 12.54
N LEU A 11 9.05 -23.48 11.55
CA LEU A 11 8.49 -22.29 10.89
C LEU A 11 7.38 -21.64 11.73
N SER A 12 6.67 -22.40 12.59
CA SER A 12 5.64 -21.86 13.47
C SER A 12 6.19 -21.15 14.70
N ASP A 13 7.39 -21.53 15.18
CA ASP A 13 8.02 -20.96 16.37
C ASP A 13 8.84 -19.67 16.08
N ARG A 14 9.02 -19.34 14.79
CA ARG A 14 9.73 -18.11 14.42
C ARG A 14 8.82 -16.91 14.53
N VAL A 15 9.23 -15.91 15.33
CA VAL A 15 8.60 -14.57 15.32
C VAL A 15 8.70 -13.96 13.93
N ARG A 16 7.56 -13.71 13.29
CA ARG A 16 7.50 -13.06 11.98
C ARG A 16 7.71 -11.57 12.11
N ARG A 17 8.29 -10.95 11.10
CA ARG A 17 8.56 -9.52 11.11
C ARG A 17 7.85 -8.84 9.93
N ILE A 18 7.06 -7.82 10.24
CA ILE A 18 6.37 -6.98 9.25
C ILE A 18 6.94 -5.57 9.32
N GLY A 19 7.47 -5.06 8.19
CA GLY A 19 7.73 -3.65 8.02
C GLY A 19 6.45 -2.94 7.58
N VAL A 20 6.15 -1.78 8.15
CA VAL A 20 5.01 -0.96 7.73
C VAL A 20 5.48 0.45 7.43
N LEU A 21 5.35 0.91 6.18
CA LEU A 21 5.69 2.27 5.78
C LEU A 21 4.45 3.05 5.36
N ILE A 22 4.06 4.00 6.18
CA ILE A 22 3.01 4.96 5.89
C ILE A 22 3.65 6.25 5.36
N GLY A 23 3.40 6.60 4.11
CA GLY A 23 3.98 7.80 3.48
C GLY A 23 3.45 9.12 4.04
N GLY A 24 2.25 9.12 4.61
CA GLY A 24 1.63 10.27 5.27
C GLY A 24 2.12 10.56 6.68
N GLY A 25 1.41 11.49 7.35
CA GLY A 25 1.61 11.82 8.76
C GLY A 25 0.87 10.88 9.71
N GLU A 26 1.07 11.13 10.99
CA GLU A 26 0.42 10.42 12.09
C GLU A 26 -0.91 11.10 12.46
N ASP A 27 -1.76 11.38 11.48
CA ASP A 27 -3.11 11.90 11.76
C ASP A 27 -4.05 10.81 12.30
N ASP A 28 -5.19 11.21 12.82
CA ASP A 28 -6.13 10.31 13.49
C ASP A 28 -6.69 9.25 12.54
N LEU A 29 -6.88 9.60 11.27
CA LEU A 29 -7.37 8.65 10.26
C LEU A 29 -6.32 7.57 9.97
N ALA A 30 -5.07 7.97 9.77
CA ALA A 30 -3.97 7.04 9.51
C ALA A 30 -3.71 6.13 10.73
N LYS A 31 -3.79 6.66 11.96
CA LYS A 31 -3.72 5.85 13.18
C LYS A 31 -4.86 4.85 13.29
N THR A 32 -6.08 5.25 12.91
CA THR A 32 -7.25 4.37 12.89
C THR A 32 -7.03 3.20 11.93
N PHE A 33 -6.53 3.44 10.72
CA PHE A 33 -6.22 2.36 9.76
C PHE A 33 -5.13 1.41 10.27
N VAL A 34 -4.06 1.95 10.86
CA VAL A 34 -3.00 1.11 11.44
C VAL A 34 -3.53 0.28 12.62
N SER A 35 -4.34 0.88 13.48
CA SER A 35 -4.96 0.16 14.60
C SER A 35 -5.89 -0.96 14.12
N ALA A 36 -6.73 -0.70 13.11
CA ALA A 36 -7.60 -1.72 12.53
C ALA A 36 -6.79 -2.86 11.89
N PHE A 37 -5.69 -2.54 11.21
CA PHE A 37 -4.77 -3.54 10.65
C PHE A 37 -4.18 -4.44 11.74
N ILE A 38 -3.64 -3.85 12.82
CA ILE A 38 -3.08 -4.60 13.95
C ILE A 38 -4.14 -5.47 14.64
N GLN A 39 -5.34 -4.93 14.86
CA GLN A 39 -6.45 -5.67 15.45
C GLN A 39 -6.90 -6.85 14.57
N SER A 40 -6.93 -6.65 13.26
CA SER A 40 -7.27 -7.73 12.32
C SER A 40 -6.23 -8.84 12.33
N LEU A 41 -4.95 -8.51 12.41
CA LEU A 41 -3.88 -9.49 12.58
C LEU A 41 -4.02 -10.25 13.89
N ALA A 42 -4.35 -9.56 14.98
CA ALA A 42 -4.58 -10.20 16.29
C ALA A 42 -5.76 -11.18 16.25
N GLY A 43 -6.85 -10.81 15.56
CA GLY A 43 -8.01 -11.69 15.31
C GLY A 43 -7.67 -12.95 14.51
N LEU A 44 -6.62 -12.89 13.70
CA LEU A 44 -6.06 -14.02 12.94
C LEU A 44 -4.97 -14.78 13.70
N GLY A 45 -4.74 -14.46 14.97
CA GLY A 45 -3.76 -15.12 15.83
C GLY A 45 -2.35 -14.54 15.81
N TRP A 46 -2.13 -13.45 15.04
CA TRP A 46 -0.85 -12.74 14.98
C TRP A 46 -0.81 -11.59 16.00
N ALA A 47 0.01 -11.70 17.02
CA ALA A 47 0.11 -10.69 18.08
C ALA A 47 1.53 -10.13 18.15
N ASP A 48 1.62 -8.78 18.06
CA ASP A 48 2.89 -8.06 18.19
C ASP A 48 3.50 -8.33 19.58
N GLY A 49 4.81 -8.57 19.62
CA GLY A 49 5.54 -8.95 20.84
C GLY A 49 5.43 -10.43 21.21
N ARG A 50 4.60 -11.25 20.56
CA ARG A 50 4.47 -12.69 20.80
C ARG A 50 5.03 -13.52 19.63
N ASN A 51 4.31 -13.57 18.53
CA ASN A 51 4.66 -14.33 17.32
C ASN A 51 4.84 -13.42 16.09
N LEU A 52 4.65 -12.10 16.28
CA LEU A 52 4.80 -11.07 15.29
C LEU A 52 5.62 -9.91 15.87
N ARG A 53 6.38 -9.24 15.02
CA ARG A 53 7.03 -7.96 15.28
C ARG A 53 6.64 -6.98 14.17
N ILE A 54 6.11 -5.82 14.54
CA ILE A 54 5.71 -4.78 13.60
C ILE A 54 6.66 -3.59 13.72
N ASP A 55 7.37 -3.29 12.64
CA ASP A 55 8.24 -2.11 12.53
C ASP A 55 7.53 -1.03 11.72
N LEU A 56 6.78 -0.15 12.40
CA LEU A 56 6.01 0.94 11.80
C LEU A 56 6.86 2.20 11.61
N ARG A 57 6.73 2.82 10.43
CA ARG A 57 7.40 4.09 10.07
C ARG A 57 6.44 5.06 9.40
N TRP A 58 6.60 6.35 9.73
CA TRP A 58 5.81 7.46 9.22
C TRP A 58 6.65 8.40 8.37
N GLY A 59 6.31 8.50 7.09
CA GLY A 59 7.04 9.31 6.11
C GLY A 59 6.76 10.81 6.18
N ARG A 60 5.62 11.21 6.80
CA ARG A 60 5.19 12.61 6.96
C ARG A 60 5.12 13.41 5.66
N SER A 61 4.79 12.74 4.56
CA SER A 61 4.72 13.32 3.20
C SER A 61 6.03 13.92 2.70
N ASP A 62 7.15 13.57 3.30
CA ASP A 62 8.49 13.98 2.88
C ASP A 62 9.16 12.87 2.06
N SER A 63 9.48 13.17 0.80
CA SER A 63 10.01 12.19 -0.15
C SER A 63 11.42 11.68 0.23
N SER A 64 12.25 12.50 0.86
CA SER A 64 13.58 12.10 1.31
C SER A 64 13.50 11.18 2.52
N ARG A 65 12.63 11.54 3.46
CA ARG A 65 12.33 10.73 4.64
C ARG A 65 11.74 9.38 4.25
N ILE A 66 10.75 9.35 3.34
CA ILE A 66 10.15 8.11 2.85
C ILE A 66 11.21 7.18 2.26
N ARG A 67 12.14 7.70 1.46
CA ARG A 67 13.26 6.90 0.90
C ARG A 67 14.17 6.35 1.99
N ALA A 68 14.61 7.18 2.92
CA ALA A 68 15.48 6.74 4.02
C ALA A 68 14.80 5.66 4.88
N LEU A 69 13.51 5.81 5.18
CA LEU A 69 12.74 4.82 5.92
C LEU A 69 12.50 3.53 5.14
N ALA A 70 12.36 3.59 3.81
CA ALA A 70 12.29 2.41 2.96
C ALA A 70 13.60 1.60 3.02
N GLN A 71 14.75 2.27 2.92
CA GLN A 71 16.08 1.65 3.06
C GLN A 71 16.25 1.02 4.44
N GLU A 72 15.87 1.74 5.49
CA GLU A 72 15.92 1.24 6.87
C GLU A 72 15.09 -0.04 7.02
N LEU A 73 13.82 -0.02 6.59
CA LEU A 73 12.92 -1.17 6.71
C LEU A 73 13.42 -2.38 5.90
N VAL A 74 13.90 -2.18 4.69
CA VAL A 74 14.49 -3.26 3.87
C VAL A 74 15.74 -3.82 4.55
N GLY A 75 16.59 -2.96 5.14
CA GLY A 75 17.77 -3.38 5.91
C GLY A 75 17.44 -4.25 7.13
N LEU A 76 16.25 -4.14 7.69
CA LEU A 76 15.78 -5.00 8.79
C LEU A 76 15.42 -6.43 8.34
N GLN A 77 15.42 -6.69 7.03
CA GLN A 77 15.08 -7.99 6.43
C GLN A 77 13.75 -8.58 6.94
N PRO A 78 12.62 -7.84 6.86
CA PRO A 78 11.33 -8.34 7.30
C PRO A 78 10.83 -9.47 6.38
N ASP A 79 9.91 -10.28 6.89
CA ASP A 79 9.25 -11.32 6.10
C ASP A 79 8.32 -10.71 5.03
N ILE A 80 7.77 -9.51 5.30
CA ILE A 80 6.88 -8.77 4.39
C ILE A 80 6.93 -7.27 4.71
N ILE A 81 6.68 -6.43 3.72
CA ILE A 81 6.54 -4.99 3.92
C ILE A 81 5.15 -4.55 3.44
N VAL A 82 4.40 -3.87 4.32
CA VAL A 82 3.13 -3.22 4.00
C VAL A 82 3.37 -1.73 3.75
N THR A 83 2.80 -1.19 2.69
CA THR A 83 3.02 0.19 2.28
C THR A 83 1.71 0.92 1.99
N SER A 84 1.65 2.21 2.31
CA SER A 84 0.53 3.11 1.97
C SER A 84 1.01 4.57 2.02
N PRO A 85 0.60 5.45 1.11
CA PRO A 85 0.06 5.28 -0.24
C PRO A 85 1.16 5.09 -1.30
N THR A 86 0.89 5.44 -2.56
CA THR A 86 1.79 5.30 -3.72
C THR A 86 3.26 5.70 -3.49
N PRO A 87 3.62 6.86 -2.88
CA PRO A 87 5.02 7.24 -2.69
C PRO A 87 5.82 6.26 -1.82
N ALA A 88 5.18 5.71 -0.78
CA ALA A 88 5.81 4.72 0.10
C ALA A 88 6.05 3.40 -0.65
N THR A 89 5.07 2.98 -1.45
CA THR A 89 5.15 1.76 -2.25
C THR A 89 6.28 1.84 -3.28
N VAL A 90 6.36 2.94 -4.03
CA VAL A 90 7.42 3.17 -5.01
C VAL A 90 8.81 3.22 -4.35
N ALA A 91 8.91 3.82 -3.17
CA ALA A 91 10.18 3.87 -2.44
C ALA A 91 10.66 2.46 -2.05
N VAL A 92 9.80 1.65 -1.42
CA VAL A 92 10.17 0.28 -1.03
C VAL A 92 10.45 -0.61 -2.25
N GLN A 93 9.67 -0.48 -3.33
CA GLN A 93 9.87 -1.24 -4.57
C GLN A 93 11.24 -1.00 -5.21
N ARG A 94 11.82 0.18 -5.01
CA ARG A 94 13.18 0.50 -5.51
C ARG A 94 14.28 -0.16 -4.70
N GLU A 95 14.04 -0.40 -3.41
CA GLU A 95 15.04 -0.92 -2.48
C GLU A 95 15.08 -2.46 -2.42
N THR A 96 13.98 -3.15 -2.81
CA THR A 96 13.95 -4.62 -2.78
C THR A 96 13.24 -5.22 -3.96
N ARG A 97 13.72 -6.40 -4.41
CA ARG A 97 13.10 -7.25 -5.42
C ARG A 97 12.71 -8.63 -4.89
N THR A 98 13.01 -8.90 -3.64
CA THR A 98 12.85 -10.23 -3.01
C THR A 98 11.91 -10.23 -1.84
N ILE A 99 11.91 -9.18 -0.98
CA ILE A 99 10.99 -9.07 0.14
C ILE A 99 9.58 -8.82 -0.41
N PRO A 100 8.59 -9.64 -0.06
CA PRO A 100 7.21 -9.42 -0.45
C PRO A 100 6.68 -8.06 -0.02
N ILE A 101 6.02 -7.35 -0.93
CA ILE A 101 5.41 -6.03 -0.68
C ILE A 101 3.90 -6.16 -0.86
N VAL A 102 3.14 -5.72 0.15
CA VAL A 102 1.69 -5.54 0.04
C VAL A 102 1.38 -4.05 0.14
N PHE A 103 0.84 -3.50 -0.94
CA PHE A 103 0.41 -2.11 -0.92
C PHE A 103 -1.06 -1.97 -0.57
N ALA A 104 -1.40 -0.88 0.12
CA ALA A 104 -2.77 -0.47 0.40
C ALA A 104 -2.97 0.99 0.00
N SER A 105 -4.20 1.33 -0.42
CA SER A 105 -4.58 2.71 -0.79
C SER A 105 -3.68 3.34 -1.87
N VAL A 106 -3.23 2.53 -2.83
CA VAL A 106 -2.49 3.03 -3.99
C VAL A 106 -3.49 3.46 -5.06
N ALA A 107 -3.26 4.65 -5.60
CA ALA A 107 -4.00 5.14 -6.74
C ALA A 107 -3.37 4.63 -8.03
N ASP A 108 -4.16 4.01 -8.89
CA ASP A 108 -3.76 3.49 -10.19
C ASP A 108 -2.36 2.83 -10.20
N PRO A 109 -2.23 1.62 -9.67
CA PRO A 109 -0.92 0.97 -9.55
C PRO A 109 -0.26 0.65 -10.89
N VAL A 110 -1.05 0.58 -11.98
CA VAL A 110 -0.54 0.37 -13.34
C VAL A 110 0.04 1.67 -13.88
N ALA A 111 -0.70 2.77 -13.85
CA ALA A 111 -0.21 4.06 -14.31
C ALA A 111 0.96 4.57 -13.45
N SER A 112 0.99 4.20 -12.17
CA SER A 112 2.12 4.51 -11.28
C SER A 112 3.35 3.62 -11.50
N GLY A 113 3.30 2.63 -12.40
CA GLY A 113 4.40 1.72 -12.70
C GLY A 113 4.73 0.73 -11.57
N ILE A 114 3.82 0.54 -10.62
CA ILE A 114 4.00 -0.39 -9.49
C ILE A 114 3.80 -1.83 -9.94
N VAL A 115 2.76 -2.09 -10.74
CA VAL A 115 2.50 -3.38 -11.36
C VAL A 115 2.29 -3.21 -12.87
N ALA A 116 2.66 -4.21 -13.64
CA ALA A 116 2.43 -4.19 -15.11
C ALA A 116 0.94 -4.39 -15.44
N ARG A 117 0.26 -5.21 -14.65
CA ARG A 117 -1.17 -5.52 -14.77
C ARG A 117 -1.76 -5.70 -13.37
N PHE A 118 -2.99 -5.23 -13.18
CA PHE A 118 -3.64 -5.31 -11.87
C PHE A 118 -4.16 -6.73 -11.56
N ASP A 119 -4.69 -7.40 -12.57
CA ASP A 119 -5.22 -8.77 -12.46
C ASP A 119 -4.13 -9.84 -12.29
N ARG A 120 -2.89 -9.52 -12.64
CA ARG A 120 -1.75 -10.41 -12.51
C ARG A 120 -0.52 -9.61 -12.08
N PRO A 121 -0.42 -9.26 -10.78
CA PRO A 121 0.76 -8.60 -10.27
C PRO A 121 1.99 -9.45 -10.50
N SER A 122 3.08 -8.82 -10.94
CA SER A 122 4.36 -9.46 -11.22
C SER A 122 5.37 -9.20 -10.11
N ALA A 123 6.40 -10.04 -10.05
CA ALA A 123 7.48 -9.95 -9.07
C ALA A 123 7.00 -10.14 -7.61
N ASN A 124 7.60 -9.40 -6.69
CA ASN A 124 7.39 -9.52 -5.25
C ASN A 124 6.33 -8.56 -4.69
N ILE A 125 5.43 -8.04 -5.51
CA ILE A 125 4.48 -6.99 -5.11
C ILE A 125 3.04 -7.33 -5.45
N THR A 126 2.12 -7.12 -4.51
CA THR A 126 0.67 -7.22 -4.67
C THR A 126 -0.02 -6.22 -3.75
N GLY A 127 -1.34 -6.06 -3.86
CA GLY A 127 -2.07 -5.20 -2.93
C GLY A 127 -3.43 -4.74 -3.42
N PHE A 128 -3.90 -3.65 -2.81
CA PHE A 128 -5.24 -3.10 -2.97
C PHE A 128 -5.17 -1.66 -3.45
N ALA A 129 -5.76 -1.40 -4.62
CA ALA A 129 -5.97 -0.04 -5.12
C ALA A 129 -7.23 0.57 -4.51
N ASN A 130 -7.21 1.88 -4.30
CA ASN A 130 -8.40 2.60 -3.85
C ASN A 130 -9.24 3.12 -5.02
N TYR A 131 -8.65 3.40 -6.18
CA TYR A 131 -9.37 3.68 -7.41
C TYR A 131 -8.47 3.45 -8.65
N GLU A 132 -9.12 3.35 -9.80
CA GLU A 132 -8.51 3.23 -11.13
C GLU A 132 -8.98 4.35 -12.03
N ALA A 133 -8.22 4.67 -13.09
CA ALA A 133 -8.58 5.70 -14.07
C ALA A 133 -9.97 5.43 -14.74
N SER A 134 -10.32 4.15 -14.91
CA SER A 134 -11.63 3.71 -15.43
C SER A 134 -12.83 4.22 -14.62
N MET A 135 -12.64 4.51 -13.32
CA MET A 135 -13.72 5.04 -12.47
C MET A 135 -14.17 6.44 -12.89
N GLY A 136 -13.29 7.24 -13.54
CA GLY A 136 -13.64 8.56 -14.04
C GLY A 136 -14.81 8.52 -15.04
N GLY A 137 -14.82 7.54 -15.94
CA GLY A 137 -15.94 7.32 -16.87
C GLY A 137 -17.24 7.00 -16.13
N LYS A 138 -17.19 6.11 -15.15
CA LYS A 138 -18.37 5.75 -14.33
C LYS A 138 -18.92 6.94 -13.55
N TRP A 139 -18.07 7.81 -13.04
CA TRP A 139 -18.53 9.03 -12.35
C TRP A 139 -19.23 9.99 -13.31
N LEU A 140 -18.76 10.11 -14.56
CA LEU A 140 -19.42 10.92 -15.58
C LEU A 140 -20.75 10.33 -16.01
N GLU A 141 -20.85 9.00 -16.15
CA GLU A 141 -22.11 8.31 -16.41
C GLU A 141 -23.15 8.62 -15.32
N LEU A 142 -22.77 8.41 -14.04
CA LEU A 142 -23.62 8.71 -12.89
C LEU A 142 -24.04 10.19 -12.83
N LEU A 143 -23.11 11.11 -13.10
CA LEU A 143 -23.42 12.53 -13.15
C LEU A 143 -24.43 12.85 -14.27
N SER A 144 -24.31 12.22 -15.43
CA SER A 144 -25.24 12.40 -16.55
C SER A 144 -26.64 11.86 -16.26
N GLU A 145 -26.76 10.78 -15.47
CA GLU A 145 -28.04 10.26 -14.99
C GLU A 145 -28.71 11.22 -14.00
N ILE A 146 -27.93 11.81 -13.08
CA ILE A 146 -28.44 12.74 -12.05
C ILE A 146 -28.82 14.10 -12.67
N VAL A 147 -28.05 14.56 -13.66
CA VAL A 147 -28.24 15.85 -14.34
C VAL A 147 -28.43 15.61 -15.84
N PRO A 148 -29.68 15.38 -16.30
CA PRO A 148 -29.95 15.22 -17.72
C PRO A 148 -29.53 16.46 -18.51
N GLY A 149 -28.79 16.24 -19.61
CA GLY A 149 -28.30 17.34 -20.45
C GLY A 149 -26.99 17.96 -19.96
N LEU A 150 -26.26 17.33 -19.05
CA LEU A 150 -24.91 17.72 -18.65
C LEU A 150 -23.99 17.78 -19.89
N LYS A 151 -23.46 18.98 -20.18
CA LYS A 151 -22.56 19.21 -21.32
C LYS A 151 -21.10 19.34 -20.91
N ARG A 152 -20.83 19.70 -19.66
CA ARG A 152 -19.47 19.89 -19.15
C ARG A 152 -19.39 19.50 -17.69
N ALA A 153 -18.35 18.77 -17.32
CA ALA A 153 -17.98 18.47 -15.95
C ALA A 153 -16.52 18.90 -15.71
N ALA A 154 -16.21 19.34 -14.50
CA ALA A 154 -14.84 19.66 -14.10
C ALA A 154 -14.46 18.78 -12.90
N ILE A 155 -13.26 18.22 -12.95
CA ILE A 155 -12.66 17.49 -11.83
C ILE A 155 -11.54 18.36 -11.26
N MET A 156 -11.66 18.68 -9.98
CA MET A 156 -10.63 19.43 -9.26
C MET A 156 -9.79 18.49 -8.42
N VAL A 157 -8.48 18.50 -8.62
CA VAL A 157 -7.53 17.68 -7.89
C VAL A 157 -6.41 18.53 -7.29
N LYS A 158 -5.97 18.17 -6.08
CA LYS A 158 -4.84 18.86 -5.45
C LYS A 158 -3.53 18.34 -6.04
N SER A 159 -2.80 19.20 -6.78
CA SER A 159 -1.68 18.84 -7.65
C SER A 159 -0.40 18.32 -6.95
N ARG A 160 -0.33 18.24 -5.63
CA ARG A 160 0.92 17.92 -4.90
C ARG A 160 1.46 16.50 -5.09
N HIS A 161 0.72 15.59 -5.70
CA HIS A 161 1.11 14.17 -5.80
C HIS A 161 0.79 13.50 -7.15
N LEU A 162 0.43 14.27 -8.16
CA LEU A 162 0.11 13.72 -9.47
C LEU A 162 1.22 14.10 -10.46
N SER A 163 2.10 13.14 -10.73
CA SER A 163 3.14 13.30 -11.74
C SER A 163 2.59 13.34 -13.18
N ARG A 164 1.32 13.01 -13.39
CA ARG A 164 0.56 13.17 -14.64
C ARG A 164 -0.92 13.09 -14.35
N ILE A 165 -1.65 14.16 -14.65
CA ILE A 165 -3.10 14.15 -14.79
C ILE A 165 -3.37 14.23 -16.27
N ASP A 166 -3.88 13.15 -16.84
CA ASP A 166 -4.54 13.23 -18.13
C ASP A 166 -5.92 13.82 -17.87
N PHE A 167 -6.08 15.09 -18.24
CA PHE A 167 -7.38 15.75 -18.23
C PHE A 167 -8.20 15.16 -19.37
N TYR A 168 -9.16 14.31 -19.06
CA TYR A 168 -10.19 13.95 -20.02
C TYR A 168 -11.26 15.05 -19.99
N ALA A 169 -11.12 16.03 -20.91
CA ALA A 169 -12.24 16.89 -21.24
C ALA A 169 -13.15 16.08 -22.18
N PHE A 170 -14.31 15.67 -21.70
CA PHE A 170 -15.36 15.14 -22.56
C PHE A 170 -16.23 16.33 -23.01
N ILE A 171 -16.31 16.52 -24.34
CA ILE A 171 -17.23 17.44 -25.03
C ILE A 171 -18.56 16.71 -25.19
#